data_acf19dba5f799c389220b358777e1384
#
_entry.id   acf19dba5f799c389220b358777e1384
#
_cell.length_a   1.000
_cell.length_b   1.000
_cell.length_c   1.000
_cell.angle_alpha   90.00
_cell.angle_beta   90.00
_cell.angle_gamma   90.00
#
_symmetry.space_group_name_H-M   'P 1'
#
loop_
_entity.id
_entity.type
_entity.pdbx_description
1 polymer ?
#
loop_
_entity_poly.entity_id
_entity_poly.type
_entity_poly.pdbx_seq_one_letter_code
_entity_poly.pdbx_strand_id
1 'polypeptide(L)'
;MIEFGPLDALARDPTVTDVAITCEGRVWADRGGGMTECRLPMPLRTPRIVREYAVRLCAQLGRRLDDACPIADASSEDGIRVHAVIAPLVAQGAAVTIRFPDRRLLGLTGLRDAGMFPPDWLTLLRNLVKNRARVLISGGTGSGKTTLLKALLAECDSLDRIVTVEEVRELGDLGRGNHVSMVVRGANVEGAGAVGLSELVKATLRMRPDRVVPVSYTHLRAHETRSN
;
A
#
# COMPACT_ATOMS: atom_id res chain seq x y z
N MET A 1 8.17 7.75 -12.50
CA MET A 1 9.12 6.98 -11.61
C MET A 1 9.54 7.90 -10.49
N ILE A 2 9.51 7.45 -9.23
CA ILE A 2 9.89 8.28 -8.07
C ILE A 2 11.42 8.29 -7.97
N GLU A 3 11.99 9.48 -7.80
CA GLU A 3 13.40 9.66 -7.54
C GLU A 3 13.66 9.70 -6.02
N PHE A 4 14.25 8.65 -5.48
CA PHE A 4 14.57 8.56 -4.06
C PHE A 4 15.91 9.22 -3.71
N GLY A 5 16.75 9.54 -4.71
CA GLY A 5 18.04 10.21 -4.54
C GLY A 5 18.94 9.47 -3.52
N PRO A 6 19.23 10.06 -2.33
CA PRO A 6 20.09 9.41 -1.34
C PRO A 6 19.64 8.01 -0.91
N LEU A 7 18.35 7.69 -1.03
CA LEU A 7 17.75 6.41 -0.66
C LEU A 7 17.62 5.43 -1.84
N ASP A 8 18.08 5.76 -3.05
CA ASP A 8 17.91 4.92 -4.23
C ASP A 8 18.39 3.48 -4.03
N ALA A 9 19.51 3.30 -3.33
CA ALA A 9 20.04 1.96 -3.04
C ALA A 9 19.08 1.14 -2.16
N LEU A 10 18.46 1.77 -1.15
CA LEU A 10 17.45 1.13 -0.30
C LEU A 10 16.15 0.88 -1.06
N ALA A 11 15.73 1.84 -1.89
CA ALA A 11 14.50 1.73 -2.68
C ALA A 11 14.60 0.63 -3.76
N ARG A 12 15.80 0.29 -4.23
CA ARG A 12 16.04 -0.81 -5.20
C ARG A 12 16.27 -2.16 -4.54
N ASP A 13 16.57 -2.19 -3.25
CA ASP A 13 16.77 -3.43 -2.49
C ASP A 13 15.41 -4.11 -2.29
N PRO A 14 15.16 -5.30 -2.90
CA PRO A 14 13.86 -5.97 -2.81
C PRO A 14 13.57 -6.55 -1.42
N THR A 15 14.56 -6.56 -0.53
CA THR A 15 14.41 -7.05 0.84
C THR A 15 13.95 -5.95 1.80
N VAL A 16 14.10 -4.67 1.42
CA VAL A 16 13.68 -3.53 2.24
C VAL A 16 12.17 -3.37 2.16
N THR A 17 11.52 -3.45 3.31
CA THR A 17 10.07 -3.27 3.46
C THR A 17 9.70 -1.88 3.95
N ASP A 18 10.51 -1.32 4.85
CA ASP A 18 10.26 -0.01 5.43
C ASP A 18 11.57 0.77 5.58
N VAL A 19 11.49 2.09 5.39
CA VAL A 19 12.58 3.02 5.66
C VAL A 19 12.05 4.16 6.53
N ALA A 20 12.73 4.46 7.62
CA ALA A 20 12.43 5.60 8.47
C ALA A 20 13.61 6.61 8.48
N ILE A 21 13.28 7.89 8.39
CA ILE A 21 14.24 8.98 8.46
C ILE A 21 13.89 9.83 9.68
N THR A 22 14.84 9.99 10.60
CA THR A 22 14.67 10.85 11.76
C THR A 22 14.85 12.34 11.42
N CYS A 23 14.44 13.22 12.32
CA CYS A 23 14.55 14.66 12.12
C CYS A 23 16.00 15.14 11.93
N GLU A 24 16.98 14.39 12.45
CA GLU A 24 18.41 14.65 12.33
C GLU A 24 19.03 14.03 11.07
N GLY A 25 18.24 13.29 10.27
CA GLY A 25 18.68 12.66 9.05
C GLY A 25 19.34 11.29 9.21
N ARG A 26 19.15 10.64 10.37
CA ARG A 26 19.52 9.22 10.51
C ARG A 26 18.50 8.37 9.76
N VAL A 27 18.96 7.35 9.08
CA VAL A 27 18.14 6.49 8.25
C VAL A 27 18.16 5.08 8.81
N TRP A 28 16.98 4.50 8.93
CA TRP A 28 16.75 3.14 9.39
C TRP A 28 16.00 2.36 8.31
N ALA A 29 16.35 1.11 8.10
CA ALA A 29 15.65 0.23 7.16
C ALA A 29 15.28 -1.09 7.82
N ASP A 30 14.08 -1.58 7.54
CA ASP A 30 13.64 -2.92 7.88
C ASP A 30 13.76 -3.84 6.65
N ARG A 31 14.29 -5.05 6.88
CA ARG A 31 14.41 -6.13 5.88
C ARG A 31 13.68 -7.40 6.32
N GLY A 32 12.68 -7.23 7.20
CA GLY A 32 11.91 -8.33 7.78
C GLY A 32 12.44 -8.85 9.12
N GLY A 33 13.50 -8.24 9.67
CA GLY A 33 14.08 -8.57 10.96
C GLY A 33 14.09 -7.42 11.97
N GLY A 34 13.37 -6.34 11.67
CA GLY A 34 13.34 -5.11 12.46
C GLY A 34 14.24 -4.01 11.88
N MET A 35 14.06 -2.80 12.41
CA MET A 35 14.76 -1.60 11.93
C MET A 35 16.25 -1.65 12.29
N THR A 36 17.10 -1.46 11.28
CA THR A 36 18.56 -1.33 11.42
C THR A 36 19.03 -0.01 10.83
N GLU A 37 19.98 0.67 11.51
CA GLU A 37 20.51 1.94 11.01
C GLU A 37 21.35 1.73 9.75
N CYS A 38 21.10 2.55 8.73
CA CYS A 38 21.77 2.51 7.44
C CYS A 38 22.62 3.76 7.21
N ARG A 39 23.85 3.57 6.72
CA ARG A 39 24.69 4.68 6.24
C ARG A 39 24.38 4.96 4.78
N LEU A 40 24.02 6.20 4.48
CA LEU A 40 23.78 6.62 3.11
C LEU A 40 25.08 7.10 2.46
N PRO A 41 25.26 6.87 1.12
CA PRO A 41 26.37 7.46 0.36
C PRO A 41 26.35 8.99 0.43
N MET A 42 25.16 9.58 0.41
CA MET A 42 24.94 11.02 0.57
C MET A 42 24.04 11.24 1.79
N PRO A 43 24.62 11.55 2.95
CA PRO A 43 23.86 11.66 4.19
C PRO A 43 22.99 12.93 4.24
N LEU A 44 21.81 12.83 4.84
CA LEU A 44 20.87 13.92 5.11
C LEU A 44 21.32 14.69 6.37
N ARG A 45 22.39 15.46 6.27
CA ARG A 45 23.20 15.94 7.43
C ARG A 45 22.54 17.01 8.32
N THR A 46 21.44 17.61 7.89
CA THR A 46 20.81 18.70 8.65
C THR A 46 19.30 18.59 8.63
N PRO A 47 18.60 19.04 9.68
CA PRO A 47 17.13 19.06 9.71
C PRO A 47 16.52 19.78 8.50
N ARG A 48 17.17 20.83 8.01
CA ARG A 48 16.73 21.55 6.80
C ARG A 48 16.75 20.66 5.57
N ILE A 49 17.83 19.90 5.36
CA ILE A 49 17.95 18.98 4.22
C ILE A 49 16.90 17.87 4.31
N VAL A 50 16.62 17.34 5.52
CA VAL A 50 15.56 16.34 5.73
C VAL A 50 14.20 16.92 5.36
N ARG A 51 13.91 18.15 5.75
CA ARG A 51 12.65 18.82 5.39
C ARG A 51 12.53 19.01 3.87
N GLU A 52 13.57 19.54 3.23
CA GLU A 52 13.59 19.75 1.77
C GLU A 52 13.41 18.42 1.02
N TYR A 53 14.03 17.36 1.51
CA TYR A 53 13.87 16.00 0.97
C TYR A 53 12.42 15.49 1.11
N ALA A 54 11.82 15.64 2.30
CA ALA A 54 10.44 15.23 2.55
C ALA A 54 9.44 15.98 1.66
N VAL A 55 9.58 17.29 1.55
CA VAL A 55 8.73 18.14 0.70
C VAL A 55 8.83 17.70 -0.76
N ARG A 56 10.06 17.49 -1.28
CA ARG A 56 10.27 17.04 -2.66
C ARG A 56 9.70 15.66 -2.90
N LEU A 57 9.87 14.74 -1.96
CA LEU A 57 9.34 13.37 -2.09
C LEU A 57 7.81 13.36 -2.13
N CYS A 58 7.16 14.12 -1.24
CA CYS A 58 5.69 14.25 -1.24
C CYS A 58 5.18 14.94 -2.51
N ALA A 59 5.87 15.96 -3.01
CA ALA A 59 5.50 16.66 -4.24
C ALA A 59 5.54 15.74 -5.47
N GLN A 60 6.53 14.84 -5.58
CA GLN A 60 6.58 13.82 -6.65
C GLN A 60 5.36 12.89 -6.64
N LEU A 61 4.75 12.70 -5.46
CA LEU A 61 3.55 11.89 -5.25
C LEU A 61 2.26 12.72 -5.30
N GLY A 62 2.34 13.98 -5.75
CA GLY A 62 1.19 14.86 -5.87
C GLY A 62 0.62 15.32 -4.53
N ARG A 63 1.39 15.30 -3.45
CA ARG A 63 0.97 15.73 -2.12
C ARG A 63 1.73 16.98 -1.67
N ARG A 64 0.96 17.92 -1.14
CA ARG A 64 1.50 19.13 -0.52
C ARG A 64 1.99 18.82 0.89
N LEU A 65 3.18 19.32 1.23
CA LEU A 65 3.77 19.24 2.56
C LEU A 65 4.45 20.58 2.84
N ASP A 66 3.83 21.42 3.67
CA ASP A 66 4.33 22.74 4.06
C ASP A 66 3.74 23.18 5.41
N ASP A 67 4.00 24.42 5.82
CA ASP A 67 3.55 24.93 7.11
C ASP A 67 2.02 24.98 7.27
N ALA A 68 1.26 25.06 6.17
CA ALA A 68 -0.20 24.99 6.19
C ALA A 68 -0.72 23.53 6.17
N CYS A 69 0.10 22.60 5.66
CA CYS A 69 -0.20 21.15 5.60
C CYS A 69 1.01 20.39 6.11
N PRO A 70 1.26 20.36 7.44
CA PRO A 70 2.51 19.82 8.01
C PRO A 70 2.56 18.30 8.10
N ILE A 71 1.50 17.60 7.68
CA ILE A 71 1.40 16.14 7.59
C ILE A 71 1.00 15.77 6.17
N ALA A 72 1.69 14.80 5.57
CA ALA A 72 1.33 14.26 4.28
C ALA A 72 1.34 12.73 4.29
N ASP A 73 0.26 12.14 3.77
CA ASP A 73 0.18 10.75 3.38
C ASP A 73 0.11 10.67 1.86
N ALA A 74 1.10 10.03 1.26
CA ALA A 74 1.24 9.91 -0.17
C ALA A 74 1.44 8.45 -0.59
N SER A 75 0.93 8.08 -1.76
CA SER A 75 1.15 6.75 -2.33
C SER A 75 1.39 6.83 -3.83
N SER A 76 2.29 5.98 -4.33
CA SER A 76 2.52 5.82 -5.76
C SER A 76 1.57 4.79 -6.37
N GLU A 77 1.53 4.77 -7.71
CA GLU A 77 0.81 3.72 -8.45
C GLU A 77 1.39 2.33 -8.19
N ASP A 78 2.70 2.24 -7.94
CA ASP A 78 3.41 0.99 -7.62
C ASP A 78 3.19 0.52 -6.17
N GLY A 79 2.36 1.23 -5.37
CA GLY A 79 2.03 0.85 -4.00
C GLY A 79 3.04 1.29 -2.94
N ILE A 80 4.02 2.14 -3.28
CA ILE A 80 4.91 2.75 -2.30
C ILE A 80 4.12 3.79 -1.50
N ARG A 81 4.24 3.77 -0.18
CA ARG A 81 3.59 4.73 0.72
C ARG A 81 4.63 5.58 1.41
N VAL A 82 4.35 6.85 1.50
CA VAL A 82 5.17 7.84 2.21
C VAL A 82 4.30 8.55 3.22
N HIS A 83 4.69 8.49 4.48
CA HIS A 83 4.15 9.33 5.54
C HIS A 83 5.23 10.32 5.96
N ALA A 84 4.92 11.61 5.97
CA ALA A 84 5.86 12.65 6.34
C ALA A 84 5.21 13.68 7.26
N VAL A 85 5.96 14.08 8.29
CA VAL A 85 5.56 15.11 9.26
C VAL A 85 6.71 16.12 9.38
N ILE A 86 6.40 17.41 9.28
CA ILE A 86 7.39 18.48 9.41
C ILE A 86 7.19 19.30 10.69
N ALA A 87 8.21 20.08 11.06
CA ALA A 87 8.09 21.07 12.12
C ALA A 87 6.93 22.05 11.81
N PRO A 88 6.15 22.51 12.83
CA PRO A 88 6.43 22.40 14.27
C PRO A 88 5.89 21.12 14.95
N LEU A 89 5.24 20.21 14.22
CA LEU A 89 4.70 18.98 14.81
C LEU A 89 5.79 17.99 15.26
N VAL A 90 6.96 18.06 14.62
CA VAL A 90 8.20 17.44 15.08
C VAL A 90 9.16 18.54 15.54
N ALA A 91 10.14 18.19 16.36
CA ALA A 91 11.02 19.19 16.98
C ALA A 91 11.77 20.05 15.96
N GLN A 92 12.17 19.46 14.83
CA GLN A 92 12.89 20.13 13.74
C GLN A 92 12.85 19.30 12.46
N GLY A 93 13.09 19.91 11.30
CA GLY A 93 13.20 19.21 10.03
C GLY A 93 11.93 18.47 9.65
N ALA A 94 12.05 17.18 9.43
CA ALA A 94 10.96 16.27 9.14
C ALA A 94 11.23 14.86 9.69
N ALA A 95 10.17 14.15 10.03
CA ALA A 95 10.18 12.69 10.18
C ALA A 95 9.50 12.07 8.95
N VAL A 96 10.14 11.08 8.32
CA VAL A 96 9.61 10.44 7.12
C VAL A 96 9.62 8.93 7.30
N THR A 97 8.52 8.29 6.94
CA THR A 97 8.44 6.82 6.84
C THR A 97 8.04 6.45 5.42
N ILE A 98 8.78 5.55 4.81
CA ILE A 98 8.52 5.02 3.47
C ILE A 98 8.30 3.53 3.62
N ARG A 99 7.13 3.05 3.15
CA ARG A 99 6.84 1.63 3.07
C ARG A 99 6.87 1.21 1.61
N PHE A 100 7.64 0.18 1.32
CA PHE A 100 7.69 -0.45 0.01
C PHE A 100 6.72 -1.63 -0.03
N PRO A 101 6.00 -1.82 -1.16
CA PRO A 101 5.20 -3.02 -1.33
C PRO A 101 6.09 -4.25 -1.38
N ASP A 102 5.60 -5.38 -0.85
CA ASP A 102 6.31 -6.65 -1.02
C ASP A 102 6.38 -6.98 -2.51
N ARG A 103 7.59 -6.93 -3.04
CA ARG A 103 7.90 -7.21 -4.47
C ARG A 103 8.03 -8.70 -4.75
N ARG A 104 8.08 -9.53 -3.71
CA ARG A 104 8.10 -10.97 -3.83
C ARG A 104 6.68 -11.45 -4.08
N LEU A 105 6.28 -11.55 -5.36
CA LEU A 105 5.03 -12.20 -5.76
C LEU A 105 5.17 -13.70 -5.52
N LEU A 106 5.04 -14.12 -4.27
CA LEU A 106 4.91 -15.54 -3.95
C LEU A 106 3.49 -15.96 -4.34
N GLY A 107 3.35 -16.81 -5.36
CA GLY A 107 2.10 -17.50 -5.62
C GLY A 107 1.73 -18.44 -4.46
N LEU A 108 0.53 -19.05 -4.51
CA LEU A 108 0.06 -19.94 -3.45
C LEU A 108 1.07 -21.06 -3.10
N THR A 109 1.77 -21.59 -4.10
CA THR A 109 2.82 -22.61 -3.88
C THR A 109 3.95 -22.07 -3.02
N GLY A 110 4.47 -20.88 -3.35
CA GLY A 110 5.54 -20.25 -2.57
C GLY A 110 5.11 -19.88 -1.14
N LEU A 111 3.85 -19.47 -0.95
CA LEU A 111 3.31 -19.19 0.39
C LEU A 111 3.18 -20.47 1.24
N ARG A 112 2.77 -21.59 0.63
CA ARG A 112 2.79 -22.91 1.29
C ARG A 112 4.20 -23.28 1.72
N ASP A 113 5.17 -23.15 0.81
CA ASP A 113 6.57 -23.52 1.07
C ASP A 113 7.21 -22.62 2.14
N ALA A 114 6.74 -21.38 2.25
CA ALA A 114 7.07 -20.46 3.33
C ALA A 114 6.31 -20.73 4.65
N GLY A 115 5.45 -21.76 4.70
CA GLY A 115 4.74 -22.17 5.92
C GLY A 115 3.53 -21.33 6.29
N MET A 116 2.98 -20.52 5.34
CA MET A 116 1.80 -19.69 5.63
C MET A 116 0.54 -20.52 5.92
N PHE A 117 0.41 -21.70 5.31
CA PHE A 117 -0.72 -22.61 5.49
C PHE A 117 -0.30 -24.07 5.22
N PRO A 118 -1.05 -25.06 5.77
CA PRO A 118 -0.77 -26.48 5.55
C PRO A 118 -0.81 -26.88 4.07
N PRO A 119 -0.01 -27.89 3.64
CA PRO A 119 0.05 -28.33 2.25
C PRO A 119 -1.30 -28.66 1.62
N ASP A 120 -2.21 -29.28 2.36
CA ASP A 120 -3.53 -29.70 1.91
C ASP A 120 -4.43 -28.51 1.52
N TRP A 121 -4.16 -27.34 2.06
CA TRP A 121 -4.92 -26.11 1.75
C TRP A 121 -4.64 -25.56 0.36
N LEU A 122 -3.52 -25.93 -0.27
CA LEU A 122 -3.19 -25.44 -1.60
C LEU A 122 -4.28 -25.78 -2.63
N THR A 123 -4.71 -27.04 -2.62
CA THR A 123 -5.79 -27.51 -3.52
C THR A 123 -7.12 -26.86 -3.17
N LEU A 124 -7.43 -26.73 -1.88
CA LEU A 124 -8.63 -26.05 -1.42
C LEU A 124 -8.68 -24.59 -1.91
N LEU A 125 -7.61 -23.81 -1.68
CA LEU A 125 -7.52 -22.41 -2.06
C LEU A 125 -7.65 -22.22 -3.58
N ARG A 126 -6.99 -23.05 -4.38
CA ARG A 126 -7.14 -23.05 -5.83
C ARG A 126 -8.58 -23.34 -6.28
N ASN A 127 -9.23 -24.32 -5.64
CA ASN A 127 -10.62 -24.66 -5.95
C ASN A 127 -11.58 -23.52 -5.57
N LEU A 128 -11.35 -22.83 -4.44
CA LEU A 128 -12.15 -21.64 -4.07
C LEU A 128 -12.04 -20.54 -5.14
N VAL A 129 -10.83 -20.27 -5.63
CA VAL A 129 -10.62 -19.29 -6.71
C VAL A 129 -11.29 -19.74 -8.00
N LYS A 130 -11.08 -20.98 -8.43
CA LYS A 130 -11.64 -21.55 -9.67
C LYS A 130 -13.17 -21.52 -9.68
N ASN A 131 -13.79 -21.83 -8.53
CA ASN A 131 -15.25 -21.84 -8.38
C ASN A 131 -15.83 -20.45 -8.03
N ARG A 132 -15.03 -19.38 -8.11
CA ARG A 132 -15.46 -18.00 -7.81
C ARG A 132 -16.13 -17.87 -6.43
N ALA A 133 -15.65 -18.66 -5.45
CA ALA A 133 -16.18 -18.62 -4.09
C ALA A 133 -15.99 -17.24 -3.47
N ARG A 134 -16.93 -16.86 -2.60
CA ARG A 134 -16.78 -15.66 -1.78
C ARG A 134 -15.83 -15.96 -0.63
N VAL A 135 -14.71 -15.27 -0.57
CA VAL A 135 -13.66 -15.48 0.43
C VAL A 135 -13.50 -14.21 1.26
N LEU A 136 -13.53 -14.35 2.58
CA LEU A 136 -13.19 -13.30 3.51
C LEU A 136 -11.82 -13.63 4.14
N ILE A 137 -10.87 -12.71 4.03
CA ILE A 137 -9.55 -12.82 4.64
C ILE A 137 -9.47 -11.86 5.82
N SER A 138 -9.34 -12.39 7.02
CA SER A 138 -9.26 -11.61 8.26
C SER A 138 -8.02 -11.97 9.07
N GLY A 139 -7.59 -11.06 9.94
CA GLY A 139 -6.43 -11.25 10.81
C GLY A 139 -5.80 -9.93 11.23
N GLY A 140 -4.87 -9.97 12.17
CA GLY A 140 -4.15 -8.81 12.68
C GLY A 140 -3.25 -8.12 11.63
N THR A 141 -2.71 -6.96 11.96
CA THR A 141 -1.70 -6.28 11.13
C THR A 141 -0.45 -7.16 11.00
N GLY A 142 0.14 -7.22 9.81
CA GLY A 142 1.32 -8.05 9.55
C GLY A 142 1.06 -9.56 9.39
N SER A 143 -0.19 -10.05 9.51
CA SER A 143 -0.51 -11.48 9.39
C SER A 143 -0.48 -12.04 7.95
N GLY A 144 -0.11 -11.25 6.95
CA GLY A 144 0.00 -11.69 5.56
C GLY A 144 -1.30 -11.67 4.74
N LYS A 145 -2.37 -10.98 5.22
CA LYS A 145 -3.67 -10.88 4.51
C LYS A 145 -3.52 -10.43 3.06
N THR A 146 -2.83 -9.31 2.85
CA THR A 146 -2.61 -8.73 1.51
C THR A 146 -1.74 -9.63 0.65
N THR A 147 -0.77 -10.33 1.25
CA THR A 147 0.08 -11.30 0.57
C THR A 147 -0.72 -12.51 0.09
N LEU A 148 -1.57 -13.07 0.96
CA LEU A 148 -2.48 -14.17 0.58
C LEU A 148 -3.47 -13.72 -0.50
N LEU A 149 -4.04 -12.53 -0.37
CA LEU A 149 -4.96 -11.97 -1.36
C LEU A 149 -4.30 -11.85 -2.74
N LYS A 150 -3.07 -11.30 -2.81
CA LYS A 150 -2.30 -11.22 -4.07
C LYS A 150 -2.08 -12.60 -4.68
N ALA A 151 -1.71 -13.59 -3.87
CA ALA A 151 -1.50 -14.97 -4.35
C ALA A 151 -2.80 -15.61 -4.88
N LEU A 152 -3.95 -15.36 -4.22
CA LEU A 152 -5.25 -15.82 -4.71
C LEU A 152 -5.65 -15.13 -6.02
N LEU A 153 -5.38 -13.83 -6.14
CA LEU A 153 -5.66 -13.07 -7.37
C LEU A 153 -4.78 -13.53 -8.53
N ALA A 154 -3.55 -13.96 -8.26
CA ALA A 154 -2.66 -14.54 -9.28
C ALA A 154 -3.19 -15.87 -9.85
N GLU A 155 -3.97 -16.65 -9.09
CA GLU A 155 -4.60 -17.91 -9.54
C GLU A 155 -5.91 -17.69 -10.30
N CYS A 156 -6.43 -16.45 -10.39
CA CYS A 156 -7.63 -16.15 -11.17
C CYS A 156 -7.38 -16.36 -12.67
N ASP A 157 -8.44 -16.68 -13.42
CA ASP A 157 -8.36 -16.79 -14.88
C ASP A 157 -7.80 -15.49 -15.48
N SER A 158 -6.94 -15.61 -16.50
CA SER A 158 -6.33 -14.46 -17.17
C SER A 158 -7.36 -13.54 -17.83
N LEU A 159 -8.51 -14.07 -18.21
CA LEU A 159 -9.61 -13.34 -18.83
C LEU A 159 -10.55 -12.68 -17.81
N ASP A 160 -10.50 -13.08 -16.53
CA ASP A 160 -11.35 -12.49 -15.49
C ASP A 160 -11.09 -10.98 -15.40
N ARG A 161 -12.19 -10.21 -15.46
CA ARG A 161 -12.17 -8.79 -15.15
C ARG A 161 -12.19 -8.59 -13.65
N ILE A 162 -11.07 -8.15 -13.10
CA ILE A 162 -10.91 -7.89 -11.67
C ILE A 162 -11.01 -6.39 -11.39
N VAL A 163 -11.90 -6.00 -10.49
CA VAL A 163 -11.99 -4.62 -9.99
C VAL A 163 -11.65 -4.62 -8.52
N THR A 164 -10.55 -3.95 -8.15
CA THR A 164 -10.13 -3.76 -6.76
C THR A 164 -10.56 -2.39 -6.26
N VAL A 165 -10.95 -2.30 -4.99
CA VAL A 165 -11.34 -1.06 -4.32
C VAL A 165 -10.56 -0.95 -3.02
N GLU A 166 -9.77 0.11 -2.86
CA GLU A 166 -8.82 0.27 -1.77
C GLU A 166 -8.98 1.66 -1.10
N GLU A 167 -8.81 1.73 0.21
CA GLU A 167 -8.68 3.03 0.89
C GLU A 167 -7.34 3.69 0.56
N VAL A 168 -6.28 2.89 0.58
CA VAL A 168 -4.92 3.27 0.18
C VAL A 168 -4.38 2.15 -0.69
N ARG A 169 -3.71 2.48 -1.77
CA ARG A 169 -3.18 1.50 -2.71
C ARG A 169 -2.17 0.54 -2.04
N GLU A 170 -2.57 -0.71 -1.86
CA GLU A 170 -1.76 -1.78 -1.25
C GLU A 170 -1.39 -2.88 -2.23
N LEU A 171 -2.31 -3.19 -3.14
CA LEU A 171 -2.12 -4.29 -4.07
C LEU A 171 -1.09 -3.95 -5.16
N GLY A 172 -0.98 -2.67 -5.54
CA GLY A 172 -0.13 -2.26 -6.65
C GLY A 172 -0.59 -2.86 -7.98
N ASP A 173 0.34 -3.00 -8.91
CA ASP A 173 0.08 -3.67 -10.18
C ASP A 173 0.04 -5.20 -9.97
N LEU A 174 -1.06 -5.81 -10.39
CA LEU A 174 -1.24 -7.27 -10.36
C LEU A 174 -0.68 -7.96 -11.62
N GLY A 175 -0.10 -7.22 -12.56
CA GLY A 175 0.41 -7.75 -13.82
C GLY A 175 -0.68 -8.32 -14.74
N ARG A 176 -1.92 -7.87 -14.63
CA ARG A 176 -3.09 -8.40 -15.36
C ARG A 176 -3.66 -7.37 -16.31
N GLY A 177 -3.88 -7.77 -17.56
CA GLY A 177 -4.41 -6.88 -18.61
C GLY A 177 -5.85 -6.39 -18.38
N ASN A 178 -6.69 -7.13 -17.62
CA ASN A 178 -8.08 -6.78 -17.34
C ASN A 178 -8.30 -6.49 -15.84
N HIS A 179 -7.46 -5.63 -15.28
CA HIS A 179 -7.54 -5.16 -13.88
C HIS A 179 -7.83 -3.67 -13.81
N VAL A 180 -8.81 -3.30 -12.98
CA VAL A 180 -9.12 -1.91 -12.65
C VAL A 180 -8.92 -1.71 -11.16
N SER A 181 -7.99 -0.83 -10.79
CA SER A 181 -7.75 -0.45 -9.40
C SER A 181 -8.40 0.90 -9.12
N MET A 182 -9.32 0.93 -8.16
CA MET A 182 -9.96 2.15 -7.67
C MET A 182 -9.51 2.44 -6.24
N VAL A 183 -9.22 3.70 -5.95
CA VAL A 183 -8.73 4.15 -4.63
C VAL A 183 -9.61 5.31 -4.15
N VAL A 184 -9.90 5.31 -2.86
CA VAL A 184 -10.62 6.39 -2.18
C VAL A 184 -9.93 7.72 -2.45
N ARG A 185 -10.72 8.74 -2.77
CA ARG A 185 -10.25 10.10 -2.95
C ARG A 185 -10.69 10.96 -1.77
N GLY A 186 -9.75 11.58 -1.07
CA GLY A 186 -10.03 12.63 -0.09
C GLY A 186 -10.62 13.88 -0.75
N ALA A 187 -11.27 14.72 0.06
CA ALA A 187 -11.71 16.04 -0.37
C ALA A 187 -10.51 16.87 -0.86
N ASN A 188 -10.76 17.75 -1.85
CA ASN A 188 -9.79 18.75 -2.26
C ASN A 188 -9.65 19.88 -1.21
N VAL A 189 -8.83 20.89 -1.49
CA VAL A 189 -8.58 22.03 -0.59
C VAL A 189 -9.87 22.81 -0.26
N GLU A 190 -10.87 22.73 -1.13
CA GLU A 190 -12.18 23.38 -0.98
C GLU A 190 -13.21 22.49 -0.25
N GLY A 191 -12.80 21.31 0.22
CA GLY A 191 -13.69 20.35 0.89
C GLY A 191 -14.61 19.56 -0.05
N ALA A 192 -14.41 19.65 -1.38
CA ALA A 192 -15.24 19.00 -2.39
C ALA A 192 -14.54 17.79 -3.04
N GLY A 193 -15.31 16.93 -3.72
CA GLY A 193 -14.81 15.86 -4.56
C GLY A 193 -14.29 14.62 -3.81
N ALA A 194 -14.65 14.45 -2.53
CA ALA A 194 -14.41 13.21 -1.80
C ALA A 194 -15.21 12.07 -2.44
N VAL A 195 -14.59 10.89 -2.61
CA VAL A 195 -15.24 9.67 -3.06
C VAL A 195 -14.87 8.55 -2.08
N GLY A 196 -15.85 8.07 -1.34
CA GLY A 196 -15.65 7.08 -0.30
C GLY A 196 -15.67 5.64 -0.82
N LEU A 197 -15.26 4.70 0.04
CA LEU A 197 -15.18 3.27 -0.29
C LEU A 197 -16.54 2.69 -0.72
N SER A 198 -17.62 3.05 -0.03
CA SER A 198 -18.99 2.59 -0.34
C SER A 198 -19.45 3.03 -1.74
N GLU A 199 -19.11 4.28 -2.12
CA GLU A 199 -19.42 4.82 -3.43
C GLU A 199 -18.64 4.11 -4.54
N LEU A 200 -17.35 3.85 -4.30
CA LEU A 200 -16.51 3.08 -5.22
C LEU A 200 -17.04 1.66 -5.39
N VAL A 201 -17.42 0.98 -4.31
CA VAL A 201 -18.01 -0.38 -4.39
C VAL A 201 -19.30 -0.37 -5.21
N LYS A 202 -20.19 0.62 -5.01
CA LYS A 202 -21.40 0.78 -5.86
C LYS A 202 -21.06 0.99 -7.33
N ALA A 203 -20.00 1.75 -7.62
CA ALA A 203 -19.54 1.98 -8.99
C ALA A 203 -19.06 0.70 -9.68
N THR A 204 -18.44 -0.25 -8.94
CA THR A 204 -17.96 -1.52 -9.53
C THR A 204 -19.07 -2.30 -10.20
N LEU A 205 -20.30 -2.25 -9.66
CA LEU A 205 -21.46 -3.01 -10.20
C LEU A 205 -21.79 -2.63 -11.65
N ARG A 206 -21.40 -1.42 -12.08
CA ARG A 206 -21.61 -0.92 -13.44
C ARG A 206 -20.44 -1.23 -14.39
N MET A 207 -19.35 -1.80 -13.86
CA MET A 207 -18.12 -2.06 -14.61
C MET A 207 -18.03 -3.48 -15.16
N ARG A 208 -19.11 -4.28 -15.01
CA ARG A 208 -19.18 -5.69 -15.42
C ARG A 208 -17.99 -6.52 -14.91
N PRO A 209 -17.70 -6.52 -13.60
CA PRO A 209 -16.60 -7.29 -13.05
C PRO A 209 -16.96 -8.77 -12.98
N ASP A 210 -15.99 -9.65 -13.22
CA ASP A 210 -16.06 -11.06 -12.84
C ASP A 210 -15.74 -11.23 -11.35
N ARG A 211 -14.87 -10.33 -10.82
CA ARG A 211 -14.48 -10.29 -9.41
C ARG A 211 -14.42 -8.87 -8.90
N VAL A 212 -15.04 -8.62 -7.76
CA VAL A 212 -14.91 -7.38 -6.99
C VAL A 212 -14.11 -7.69 -5.72
N VAL A 213 -13.05 -6.94 -5.50
CA VAL A 213 -12.11 -7.16 -4.40
C VAL A 213 -11.96 -5.88 -3.59
N PRO A 214 -12.76 -5.70 -2.57
CA PRO A 214 -12.56 -4.62 -1.62
C PRO A 214 -11.41 -4.98 -0.68
N VAL A 215 -10.47 -4.07 -0.49
CA VAL A 215 -9.28 -4.22 0.35
C VAL A 215 -9.37 -3.23 1.51
N SER A 216 -9.03 -3.69 2.70
CA SER A 216 -9.02 -2.87 3.94
C SER A 216 -10.38 -2.31 4.33
N TYR A 217 -11.14 -3.08 5.08
CA TYR A 217 -12.39 -2.65 5.71
C TYR A 217 -12.15 -2.20 7.14
N THR A 218 -11.75 -0.98 7.35
CA THR A 218 -11.65 -0.45 8.72
C THR A 218 -13.00 0.10 9.24
N HIS A 219 -13.94 0.41 8.35
CA HIS A 219 -15.19 1.10 8.72
C HIS A 219 -16.43 0.68 7.92
N LEU A 220 -16.65 -0.59 7.63
CA LEU A 220 -18.00 -1.03 7.26
C LEU A 220 -18.87 -1.04 8.54
N ARG A 221 -19.52 0.08 8.80
CA ARG A 221 -20.66 0.06 9.72
C ARG A 221 -21.74 -0.82 9.12
N ALA A 222 -22.23 -1.79 9.91
CA ALA A 222 -23.28 -2.73 9.57
C ALA A 222 -24.68 -2.06 9.33
N HIS A 223 -24.74 -0.87 8.74
CA HIS A 223 -25.96 -0.09 8.62
C HIS A 223 -26.66 -0.14 7.25
N GLU A 224 -26.12 -0.84 6.25
CA GLU A 224 -26.74 -0.85 4.92
C GLU A 224 -27.30 -2.22 4.48
N THR A 225 -27.51 -3.17 5.37
CA THR A 225 -28.28 -4.39 5.10
C THR A 225 -29.69 -4.29 5.65
N ARG A 226 -30.32 -3.13 5.58
CA ARG A 226 -31.77 -3.07 5.76
C ARG A 226 -32.43 -2.76 4.42
N SER A 227 -32.95 -3.83 3.84
CA SER A 227 -34.26 -4.01 3.20
C SER A 227 -34.58 -3.20 1.95
N ASN A 228 -35.04 -3.78 0.97
CA ASN A 228 -36.45 -4.23 0.81
C ASN A 228 -36.47 -5.44 -0.06
#